data_4eb4fbc63ec6db1eb42871be29cddd49
#
_entry.id   4eb4fbc63ec6db1eb42871be29cddd49
#
_cell.length_a   1.000
_cell.length_b   1.000
_cell.length_c   1.000
_cell.angle_alpha   90.00
_cell.angle_beta   90.00
_cell.angle_gamma   90.00
#
_symmetry.space_group_name_H-M   'P 1'
#
loop_
_entity.id
_entity.type
_entity.pdbx_description
1 polymer ?
#
loop_
_entity_poly.entity_id
_entity_poly.type
_entity_poly.pdbx_seq_one_letter_code
_entity_poly.pdbx_strand_id
1 'polypeptide(L)'
;TNYLHKLKGASQFLLALIGNVLEIARIESGKETLNEAPWNLKKINDTLEIVLDREILNKQLHVARNIEIQHADVYCDSLKIQEIIMNLVSNAIKYTPDGGKIDVDIEEMEAVREDSIILRICVSDTGIGISQKYIPHIFEAFTREKNSSESGIMGTGLGLRIVKSFVDLMDGSVIVQSEPGKGSSFIVEIPCRIVSEEERIDQAEQSMPENFLKCKRILLVEDNELNVEIARTILQDVQAEVEVAADGAIAVAMLQKAPVGYYDVILMDIQMPKMNGYQATEAIRKLPDERAQVPII
;
A
#
# COMPACT_ATOMS: atom_id res chain seq x y z
N THR A 1 30.70 5.87 -5.95
CA THR A 1 29.31 5.51 -6.32
C THR A 1 28.81 4.26 -5.56
N ASN A 2 29.62 3.22 -5.38
CA ASN A 2 29.23 1.96 -4.73
C ASN A 2 28.92 2.11 -3.23
N TYR A 3 29.65 2.99 -2.51
CA TYR A 3 29.42 3.25 -1.08
C TYR A 3 28.11 3.99 -0.81
N LEU A 4 27.74 4.97 -1.64
CA LEU A 4 26.48 5.69 -1.53
C LEU A 4 25.28 4.76 -1.76
N HIS A 5 25.39 3.85 -2.71
CA HIS A 5 24.33 2.85 -2.97
C HIS A 5 24.16 1.88 -1.80
N LYS A 6 25.27 1.42 -1.21
CA LYS A 6 25.22 0.56 -0.02
C LYS A 6 24.69 1.31 1.21
N LEU A 7 25.07 2.58 1.40
CA LEU A 7 24.53 3.43 2.48
C LEU A 7 23.03 3.67 2.33
N LYS A 8 22.57 3.99 1.11
CA LYS A 8 21.15 4.16 0.84
C LYS A 8 20.36 2.87 1.13
N GLY A 9 20.83 1.72 0.67
CA GLY A 9 20.19 0.43 0.95
C GLY A 9 20.16 0.09 2.45
N ALA A 10 21.26 0.34 3.17
CA ALA A 10 21.31 0.13 4.62
C ALA A 10 20.36 1.07 5.38
N SER A 11 20.25 2.33 4.98
CA SER A 11 19.33 3.29 5.56
C SER A 11 17.86 2.91 5.32
N GLN A 12 17.52 2.52 4.10
CA GLN A 12 16.16 2.04 3.76
C GLN A 12 15.80 0.77 4.55
N PHE A 13 16.73 -0.16 4.70
CA PHE A 13 16.54 -1.36 5.50
C PHE A 13 16.30 -1.04 6.98
N LEU A 14 17.05 -0.10 7.56
CA LEU A 14 16.88 0.35 8.95
C LEU A 14 15.54 1.04 9.16
N LEU A 15 15.13 1.91 8.24
CA LEU A 15 13.82 2.58 8.31
C LEU A 15 12.66 1.58 8.24
N ALA A 16 12.72 0.59 7.33
CA ALA A 16 11.74 -0.47 7.24
C ALA A 16 11.69 -1.31 8.53
N LEU A 17 12.84 -1.63 9.11
CA LEU A 17 12.93 -2.39 10.34
C LEU A 17 12.32 -1.63 11.52
N ILE A 18 12.61 -0.33 11.66
CA ILE A 18 12.01 0.53 12.69
C ILE A 18 10.50 0.62 12.50
N GLY A 19 10.02 0.83 11.28
CA GLY A 19 8.60 0.85 10.94
C GLY A 19 7.88 -0.42 11.39
N ASN A 20 8.40 -1.58 11.01
CA ASN A 20 7.85 -2.89 11.37
C ASN A 20 7.82 -3.13 12.89
N VAL A 21 8.87 -2.73 13.61
CA VAL A 21 8.93 -2.85 15.08
C VAL A 21 7.88 -1.96 15.76
N LEU A 22 7.74 -0.71 15.28
CA LEU A 22 6.73 0.21 15.81
C LEU A 22 5.31 -0.29 15.55
N GLU A 23 5.07 -0.88 14.38
CA GLU A 23 3.78 -1.45 14.01
C GLU A 23 3.41 -2.64 14.90
N ILE A 24 4.32 -3.60 15.08
CA ILE A 24 4.13 -4.72 16.01
C ILE A 24 3.85 -4.18 17.44
N ALA A 25 4.61 -3.19 17.91
CA ALA A 25 4.43 -2.62 19.23
C ALA A 25 3.06 -1.92 19.39
N ARG A 26 2.54 -1.28 18.35
CA ARG A 26 1.19 -0.67 18.33
C ARG A 26 0.11 -1.75 18.43
N ILE A 27 0.23 -2.83 17.67
CA ILE A 27 -0.72 -3.94 17.69
C ILE A 27 -0.69 -4.62 19.08
N GLU A 28 0.48 -4.96 19.60
CA GLU A 28 0.62 -5.63 20.91
C GLU A 28 0.14 -4.76 22.08
N SER A 29 0.25 -3.43 21.95
CA SER A 29 -0.29 -2.50 22.97
C SER A 29 -1.80 -2.28 22.84
N GLY A 30 -2.49 -2.90 21.87
CA GLY A 30 -3.92 -2.71 21.60
C GLY A 30 -4.29 -1.30 21.13
N LYS A 31 -3.31 -0.53 20.63
CA LYS A 31 -3.52 0.83 20.11
C LYS A 31 -3.80 0.85 18.61
N GLU A 32 -3.53 -0.25 17.93
CA GLU A 32 -3.84 -0.38 16.53
C GLU A 32 -5.32 -0.72 16.36
N THR A 33 -5.99 -0.02 15.47
CA THR A 33 -7.40 -0.22 15.14
C THR A 33 -7.55 -0.52 13.65
N LEU A 34 -8.53 -1.32 13.30
CA LEU A 34 -8.90 -1.53 11.90
C LEU A 34 -9.53 -0.26 11.33
N ASN A 35 -9.12 0.10 10.14
CA ASN A 35 -9.75 1.13 9.34
C ASN A 35 -10.56 0.47 8.22
N GLU A 36 -11.69 -0.14 8.61
CA GLU A 36 -12.56 -0.82 7.66
C GLU A 36 -13.32 0.18 6.80
N ALA A 37 -13.16 0.05 5.51
CA ALA A 37 -13.86 0.84 4.51
C ALA A 37 -14.32 -0.08 3.36
N PRO A 38 -15.33 0.33 2.59
CA PRO A 38 -15.70 -0.38 1.37
C PRO A 38 -14.53 -0.45 0.41
N TRP A 39 -14.18 -1.65 0.00
CA TRP A 39 -13.09 -1.89 -0.92
C TRP A 39 -13.45 -2.97 -1.95
N ASN A 40 -13.03 -2.75 -3.19
CA ASN A 40 -13.23 -3.70 -4.26
C ASN A 40 -12.09 -4.71 -4.29
N LEU A 41 -12.38 -5.97 -3.98
CA LEU A 41 -11.40 -7.06 -3.90
C LEU A 41 -10.68 -7.32 -5.23
N LYS A 42 -11.25 -6.95 -6.38
CA LYS A 42 -10.57 -7.09 -7.68
C LYS A 42 -9.30 -6.25 -7.79
N LYS A 43 -9.20 -5.16 -6.97
CA LYS A 43 -7.97 -4.34 -6.88
C LYS A 43 -6.78 -5.09 -6.27
N ILE A 44 -6.99 -6.27 -5.69
CA ILE A 44 -5.89 -7.15 -5.25
C ILE A 44 -4.98 -7.50 -6.44
N ASN A 45 -5.55 -7.66 -7.64
CA ASN A 45 -4.74 -7.94 -8.82
C ASN A 45 -3.70 -6.84 -9.10
N ASP A 46 -4.07 -5.57 -8.93
CA ASP A 46 -3.16 -4.44 -9.12
C ASP A 46 -1.98 -4.51 -8.14
N THR A 47 -2.26 -4.88 -6.88
CA THR A 47 -1.23 -5.09 -5.86
C THR A 47 -0.27 -6.21 -6.25
N LEU A 48 -0.79 -7.32 -6.77
CA LEU A 48 0.03 -8.44 -7.23
C LEU A 48 0.91 -8.07 -8.43
N GLU A 49 0.41 -7.29 -9.37
CA GLU A 49 1.21 -6.82 -10.52
C GLU A 49 2.43 -6.02 -10.08
N ILE A 50 2.25 -5.07 -9.16
CA ILE A 50 3.34 -4.23 -8.65
C ILE A 50 4.47 -5.07 -8.03
N VAL A 51 4.12 -6.14 -7.30
CA VAL A 51 5.12 -6.98 -6.58
C VAL A 51 5.82 -7.94 -7.51
N LEU A 52 5.09 -8.49 -8.47
CA LEU A 52 5.54 -9.63 -9.25
C LEU A 52 6.42 -9.24 -10.45
N ASP A 53 6.19 -8.08 -11.08
CA ASP A 53 6.80 -7.75 -12.38
C ASP A 53 8.33 -7.67 -12.36
N ARG A 54 8.93 -7.20 -11.30
CA ARG A 54 10.37 -6.93 -11.24
C ARG A 54 11.21 -8.15 -10.84
N GLU A 55 10.69 -8.96 -9.93
CA GLU A 55 11.41 -10.09 -9.34
C GLU A 55 11.26 -11.38 -10.16
N ILE A 56 10.12 -11.54 -10.84
CA ILE A 56 9.84 -12.67 -11.73
C ILE A 56 10.86 -12.74 -12.87
N LEU A 57 11.13 -11.58 -13.50
CA LEU A 57 12.07 -11.50 -14.62
C LEU A 57 13.51 -11.83 -14.20
N ASN A 58 13.92 -11.42 -13.01
CA ASN A 58 15.27 -11.64 -12.51
C ASN A 58 15.54 -13.11 -12.15
N LYS A 59 14.56 -13.82 -11.60
CA LYS A 59 14.68 -15.22 -11.15
C LYS A 59 14.04 -16.24 -12.10
N GLN A 60 13.46 -15.80 -13.22
CA GLN A 60 12.74 -16.66 -14.18
C GLN A 60 11.67 -17.54 -13.51
N LEU A 61 10.94 -16.95 -12.54
CA LEU A 61 9.89 -17.65 -11.81
C LEU A 61 8.64 -17.87 -12.67
N HIS A 62 7.98 -19.00 -12.49
CA HIS A 62 6.68 -19.28 -13.07
C HIS A 62 5.61 -18.89 -12.06
N VAL A 63 4.85 -17.82 -12.32
CA VAL A 63 3.80 -17.38 -11.40
C VAL A 63 2.43 -17.61 -12.03
N ALA A 64 1.57 -18.36 -11.33
CA ALA A 64 0.16 -18.47 -11.64
C ALA A 64 -0.65 -17.65 -10.63
N ARG A 65 -1.72 -17.01 -11.12
CA ARG A 65 -2.67 -16.23 -10.32
C ARG A 65 -4.07 -16.69 -10.64
N ASN A 66 -4.86 -16.98 -9.61
CA ASN A 66 -6.26 -17.30 -9.74
C ASN A 66 -7.05 -16.45 -8.74
N ILE A 67 -8.07 -15.71 -9.20
CA ILE A 67 -8.90 -14.84 -8.37
C ILE A 67 -10.36 -15.21 -8.65
N GLU A 68 -10.99 -15.91 -7.70
CA GLU A 68 -12.37 -16.36 -7.76
C GLU A 68 -13.20 -15.64 -6.69
N ILE A 69 -13.79 -14.49 -7.07
CA ILE A 69 -14.56 -13.62 -6.17
C ILE A 69 -15.93 -13.33 -6.80
N GLN A 70 -16.98 -13.62 -6.06
CA GLN A 70 -18.38 -13.33 -6.44
C GLN A 70 -18.81 -11.95 -5.92
N HIS A 71 -18.57 -11.66 -4.63
CA HIS A 71 -18.87 -10.38 -4.01
C HIS A 71 -17.65 -9.48 -4.03
N ALA A 72 -17.54 -8.65 -5.06
CA ALA A 72 -16.34 -7.82 -5.25
C ALA A 72 -16.18 -6.75 -4.16
N ASP A 73 -17.28 -6.15 -3.65
CA ASP A 73 -17.21 -5.03 -2.72
C ASP A 73 -17.50 -5.50 -1.30
N VAL A 74 -16.52 -5.34 -0.42
CA VAL A 74 -16.59 -5.74 0.99
C VAL A 74 -16.05 -4.64 1.89
N TYR A 75 -16.46 -4.64 3.15
CA TYR A 75 -15.81 -3.84 4.19
C TYR A 75 -14.60 -4.58 4.72
N CYS A 76 -13.44 -3.95 4.61
CA CYS A 76 -12.18 -4.46 5.13
C CYS A 76 -11.15 -3.33 5.27
N ASP A 77 -10.07 -3.59 5.97
CA ASP A 77 -8.88 -2.74 5.96
C ASP A 77 -7.99 -3.14 4.76
N SER A 78 -8.18 -2.44 3.64
CA SER A 78 -7.51 -2.75 2.38
C SER A 78 -5.99 -2.67 2.48
N LEU A 79 -5.44 -1.73 3.28
CA LEU A 79 -4.01 -1.56 3.44
C LEU A 79 -3.38 -2.76 4.15
N LYS A 80 -4.04 -3.26 5.22
CA LYS A 80 -3.55 -4.43 5.94
C LYS A 80 -3.66 -5.71 5.09
N ILE A 81 -4.74 -5.87 4.32
CA ILE A 81 -4.85 -7.00 3.37
C ILE A 81 -3.74 -6.95 2.32
N GLN A 82 -3.49 -5.79 1.74
CA GLN A 82 -2.40 -5.61 0.77
C GLN A 82 -1.04 -5.94 1.40
N GLU A 83 -0.79 -5.52 2.63
CA GLU A 83 0.46 -5.80 3.33
C GLU A 83 0.62 -7.28 3.67
N ILE A 84 -0.45 -7.98 4.03
CA ILE A 84 -0.44 -9.46 4.17
C ILE A 84 0.01 -10.11 2.86
N ILE A 85 -0.63 -9.76 1.74
CA ILE A 85 -0.31 -10.30 0.42
C ILE A 85 1.15 -10.01 0.06
N MET A 86 1.60 -8.77 0.24
CA MET A 86 2.97 -8.34 -0.02
C MET A 86 4.00 -9.17 0.75
N ASN A 87 3.75 -9.38 2.04
CA ASN A 87 4.64 -10.18 2.90
C ASN A 87 4.70 -11.65 2.47
N LEU A 88 3.55 -12.25 2.14
CA LEU A 88 3.50 -13.66 1.72
C LEU A 88 4.16 -13.84 0.35
N VAL A 89 3.81 -13.02 -0.64
CA VAL A 89 4.35 -13.11 -2.01
C VAL A 89 5.85 -12.80 -2.02
N SER A 90 6.31 -11.78 -1.31
CA SER A 90 7.74 -11.47 -1.23
C SER A 90 8.54 -12.61 -0.56
N ASN A 91 7.97 -13.29 0.43
CA ASN A 91 8.58 -14.47 1.01
C ASN A 91 8.65 -15.63 -0.01
N ALA A 92 7.57 -15.91 -0.74
CA ALA A 92 7.56 -16.93 -1.79
C ALA A 92 8.65 -16.64 -2.84
N ILE A 93 8.73 -15.42 -3.37
CA ILE A 93 9.77 -15.02 -4.32
C ILE A 93 11.18 -15.20 -3.73
N LYS A 94 11.35 -14.83 -2.49
CA LYS A 94 12.63 -14.82 -1.81
C LYS A 94 13.18 -16.23 -1.61
N TYR A 95 12.33 -17.17 -1.20
CA TYR A 95 12.72 -18.54 -0.84
C TYR A 95 12.57 -19.56 -1.98
N THR A 96 11.99 -19.16 -3.10
CA THR A 96 11.94 -19.98 -4.31
C THR A 96 13.23 -19.82 -5.11
N PRO A 97 13.92 -20.90 -5.51
CA PRO A 97 15.06 -20.82 -6.39
C PRO A 97 14.68 -20.39 -7.81
N ASP A 98 15.69 -20.01 -8.59
CA ASP A 98 15.50 -19.61 -9.99
C ASP A 98 14.81 -20.72 -10.79
N GLY A 99 13.83 -20.35 -11.62
CA GLY A 99 13.01 -21.28 -12.40
C GLY A 99 11.93 -22.02 -11.61
N GLY A 100 11.75 -21.69 -10.31
CA GLY A 100 10.70 -22.29 -9.48
C GLY A 100 9.32 -21.73 -9.78
N LYS A 101 8.30 -22.24 -9.06
CA LYS A 101 6.89 -21.91 -9.26
C LYS A 101 6.30 -21.26 -8.02
N ILE A 102 5.44 -20.26 -8.24
CA ILE A 102 4.63 -19.61 -7.22
C ILE A 102 3.19 -19.60 -7.71
N ASP A 103 2.25 -20.07 -6.88
CA ASP A 103 0.83 -20.00 -7.14
C ASP A 103 0.19 -19.06 -6.10
N VAL A 104 -0.63 -18.11 -6.58
CA VAL A 104 -1.39 -17.20 -5.73
C VAL A 104 -2.87 -17.37 -6.05
N ASP A 105 -3.60 -18.00 -5.13
CA ASP A 105 -5.03 -18.23 -5.25
C ASP A 105 -5.76 -17.34 -4.25
N ILE A 106 -6.76 -16.60 -4.72
CA ILE A 106 -7.62 -15.75 -3.91
C ILE A 106 -9.05 -16.16 -4.18
N GLU A 107 -9.69 -16.67 -3.15
CA GLU A 107 -11.02 -17.27 -3.25
C GLU A 107 -11.97 -16.63 -2.24
N GLU A 108 -13.22 -16.52 -2.66
CA GLU A 108 -14.31 -16.25 -1.75
C GLU A 108 -14.90 -17.57 -1.27
N MET A 109 -15.07 -17.70 0.04
CA MET A 109 -15.73 -18.83 0.68
C MET A 109 -16.98 -18.39 1.43
N GLU A 110 -17.93 -19.30 1.56
CA GLU A 110 -19.13 -19.06 2.34
C GLU A 110 -18.79 -18.82 3.82
N ALA A 111 -19.37 -17.77 4.39
CA ALA A 111 -19.32 -17.50 5.82
C ALA A 111 -20.58 -18.02 6.51
N VAL A 112 -20.53 -18.14 7.84
CA VAL A 112 -21.69 -18.53 8.64
C VAL A 112 -22.82 -17.49 8.58
N ARG A 113 -22.46 -16.23 8.36
CA ARG A 113 -23.41 -15.11 8.25
C ARG A 113 -23.69 -14.81 6.78
N GLU A 114 -24.96 -14.62 6.42
CA GLU A 114 -25.37 -14.32 5.05
C GLU A 114 -24.86 -12.98 4.51
N ASP A 115 -24.53 -12.02 5.41
CA ASP A 115 -24.01 -10.70 5.08
C ASP A 115 -22.46 -10.63 5.01
N SER A 116 -21.80 -11.79 5.02
CA SER A 116 -20.34 -11.88 5.14
C SER A 116 -19.79 -12.99 4.24
N ILE A 117 -18.52 -12.86 3.91
CA ILE A 117 -17.73 -13.87 3.21
C ILE A 117 -16.46 -14.18 4.03
N ILE A 118 -15.81 -15.28 3.71
CA ILE A 118 -14.43 -15.54 4.11
C ILE A 118 -13.55 -15.30 2.88
N LEU A 119 -12.69 -14.28 2.93
CA LEU A 119 -11.64 -14.06 1.94
C LEU A 119 -10.49 -15.01 2.25
N ARG A 120 -10.26 -16.00 1.39
CA ARG A 120 -9.12 -16.91 1.48
C ARG A 120 -8.03 -16.46 0.52
N ILE A 121 -6.82 -16.28 1.04
CA ILE A 121 -5.60 -15.94 0.31
C ILE A 121 -4.63 -17.10 0.51
N CYS A 122 -4.27 -17.80 -0.56
CA CYS A 122 -3.33 -18.90 -0.54
C CYS A 122 -2.12 -18.55 -1.41
N VAL A 123 -0.93 -18.54 -0.81
CA VAL A 123 0.34 -18.35 -1.52
C VAL A 123 1.17 -19.60 -1.36
N SER A 124 1.41 -20.30 -2.47
CA SER A 124 2.18 -21.54 -2.52
C SER A 124 3.44 -21.37 -3.33
N ASP A 125 4.54 -21.93 -2.88
CA ASP A 125 5.85 -21.86 -3.54
C ASP A 125 6.50 -23.23 -3.63
N THR A 126 7.40 -23.43 -4.59
CA THR A 126 8.25 -24.61 -4.74
C THR A 126 9.67 -24.37 -4.19
N GLY A 127 9.77 -23.59 -3.13
CA GLY A 127 11.03 -23.18 -2.53
C GLY A 127 11.66 -24.23 -1.62
N ILE A 128 12.57 -23.73 -0.77
CA ILE A 128 13.34 -24.60 0.14
C ILE A 128 12.49 -25.32 1.18
N GLY A 129 11.25 -24.88 1.39
CA GLY A 129 10.36 -25.40 2.43
C GLY A 129 10.84 -25.07 3.84
N ILE A 130 10.06 -25.50 4.84
CA ILE A 130 10.25 -25.22 6.27
C ILE A 130 10.22 -26.55 7.03
N SER A 131 11.15 -26.75 7.97
CA SER A 131 11.13 -27.94 8.78
C SER A 131 9.95 -27.98 9.75
N GLN A 132 9.41 -29.16 9.99
CA GLN A 132 8.30 -29.38 10.92
C GLN A 132 8.60 -28.87 12.34
N LYS A 133 9.86 -28.87 12.74
CA LYS A 133 10.31 -28.38 14.04
C LYS A 133 10.27 -26.86 14.12
N TYR A 134 10.36 -26.15 12.97
CA TYR A 134 10.41 -24.70 12.92
C TYR A 134 9.02 -24.08 12.67
N ILE A 135 8.08 -24.80 12.07
CA ILE A 135 6.71 -24.33 11.80
C ILE A 135 6.06 -23.63 13.02
N PRO A 136 6.14 -24.17 14.27
CA PRO A 136 5.56 -23.49 15.43
C PRO A 136 6.17 -22.11 15.74
N HIS A 137 7.36 -21.83 15.25
CA HIS A 137 8.14 -20.63 15.56
C HIS A 137 8.18 -19.58 14.43
N ILE A 138 7.60 -19.88 13.26
CA ILE A 138 7.72 -19.01 12.08
C ILE A 138 7.07 -17.63 12.24
N PHE A 139 6.12 -17.49 13.16
CA PHE A 139 5.44 -16.25 13.48
C PHE A 139 6.07 -15.51 14.67
N GLU A 140 7.14 -16.01 15.27
CA GLU A 140 7.90 -15.30 16.29
C GLU A 140 8.76 -14.20 15.65
N ALA A 141 8.84 -13.05 16.31
CA ALA A 141 9.63 -11.92 15.81
C ALA A 141 11.13 -12.26 15.78
N PHE A 142 11.84 -11.80 14.74
CA PHE A 142 13.28 -11.96 14.56
C PHE A 142 13.78 -13.39 14.44
N THR A 143 12.88 -14.36 14.28
CA THR A 143 13.28 -15.76 14.12
C THR A 143 13.53 -16.10 12.66
N ARG A 144 14.51 -17.01 12.43
CA ARG A 144 14.86 -17.54 11.11
C ARG A 144 15.41 -18.94 11.27
N GLU A 145 15.01 -19.84 10.37
CA GLU A 145 15.60 -21.16 10.34
C GLU A 145 17.07 -21.09 9.89
N LYS A 146 17.95 -21.92 10.49
CA LYS A 146 19.40 -21.90 10.23
C LYS A 146 19.74 -22.08 8.75
N ASN A 147 19.03 -22.96 8.04
CA ASN A 147 19.25 -23.22 6.62
C ASN A 147 19.03 -21.97 5.74
N SER A 148 18.08 -21.11 6.11
CA SER A 148 17.83 -19.85 5.42
C SER A 148 18.87 -18.78 5.72
N SER A 149 19.54 -18.86 6.86
CA SER A 149 20.63 -17.96 7.26
C SER A 149 21.93 -18.26 6.52
N GLU A 150 22.20 -19.50 6.21
CA GLU A 150 23.39 -19.96 5.46
C GLU A 150 23.27 -19.67 3.96
N SER A 151 22.05 -19.57 3.41
CA SER A 151 21.82 -19.29 2.00
C SER A 151 22.04 -17.81 1.59
N GLY A 152 22.46 -16.93 2.53
CA GLY A 152 22.73 -15.53 2.26
C GLY A 152 21.48 -14.66 1.97
N ILE A 153 20.29 -15.23 2.15
CA ILE A 153 19.02 -14.56 1.89
C ILE A 153 18.76 -13.52 2.99
N MET A 154 18.77 -12.21 2.67
CA MET A 154 18.52 -11.14 3.63
C MET A 154 17.04 -11.05 4.02
N GLY A 155 16.74 -10.75 5.29
CA GLY A 155 15.38 -10.49 5.78
C GLY A 155 15.35 -10.18 7.27
N THR A 156 14.38 -9.41 7.71
CA THR A 156 14.23 -8.94 9.09
C THR A 156 13.72 -10.02 10.05
N GLY A 157 13.01 -11.06 9.53
CA GLY A 157 12.28 -12.02 10.34
C GLY A 157 11.02 -11.44 11.00
N LEU A 158 10.48 -10.34 10.48
CA LEU A 158 9.29 -9.67 11.01
C LEU A 158 8.05 -9.85 10.12
N GLY A 159 8.21 -10.10 8.82
CA GLY A 159 7.08 -10.11 7.87
C GLY A 159 5.97 -11.10 8.24
N LEU A 160 6.32 -12.35 8.62
CA LEU A 160 5.32 -13.33 9.05
C LEU A 160 4.69 -12.99 10.41
N ARG A 161 5.44 -12.34 11.32
CA ARG A 161 4.87 -11.82 12.56
C ARG A 161 3.83 -10.75 12.29
N ILE A 162 4.09 -9.83 11.35
CA ILE A 162 3.14 -8.81 10.91
C ILE A 162 1.90 -9.48 10.30
N VAL A 163 2.07 -10.43 9.39
CA VAL A 163 0.95 -11.21 8.83
C VAL A 163 0.07 -11.79 9.94
N LYS A 164 0.69 -12.51 10.91
CA LYS A 164 -0.06 -13.09 12.02
C LYS A 164 -0.80 -12.04 12.84
N SER A 165 -0.14 -10.93 13.15
CA SER A 165 -0.73 -9.85 13.94
C SER A 165 -1.94 -9.20 13.23
N PHE A 166 -1.85 -8.96 11.92
CA PHE A 166 -2.97 -8.40 11.15
C PHE A 166 -4.13 -9.39 11.01
N VAL A 167 -3.81 -10.66 10.73
CA VAL A 167 -4.83 -11.71 10.64
C VAL A 167 -5.57 -11.84 11.98
N ASP A 168 -4.85 -11.84 13.12
CA ASP A 168 -5.48 -11.88 14.43
C ASP A 168 -6.32 -10.63 14.71
N LEU A 169 -5.87 -9.45 14.30
CA LEU A 169 -6.62 -8.20 14.46
C LEU A 169 -7.93 -8.20 13.65
N MET A 170 -7.96 -8.92 12.52
CA MET A 170 -9.14 -9.08 11.65
C MET A 170 -10.00 -10.30 12.00
N ASP A 171 -9.81 -10.93 13.16
CA ASP A 171 -10.50 -12.15 13.58
C ASP A 171 -10.35 -13.30 12.57
N GLY A 172 -9.25 -13.31 11.82
CA GLY A 172 -8.95 -14.31 10.81
C GLY A 172 -8.11 -15.48 11.31
N SER A 173 -7.72 -16.34 10.40
CA SER A 173 -6.83 -17.47 10.66
C SER A 173 -5.68 -17.57 9.65
N VAL A 174 -4.54 -18.10 10.07
CA VAL A 174 -3.42 -18.39 9.19
C VAL A 174 -2.92 -19.81 9.42
N ILE A 175 -2.82 -20.59 8.34
CA ILE A 175 -2.38 -21.98 8.32
C ILE A 175 -1.14 -22.06 7.43
N VAL A 176 -0.17 -22.89 7.83
CA VAL A 176 1.05 -23.13 7.07
C VAL A 176 1.21 -24.61 6.84
N GLN A 177 1.42 -24.99 5.58
CA GLN A 177 1.75 -26.33 5.14
C GLN A 177 3.10 -26.27 4.44
N SER A 178 4.08 -26.99 4.92
CA SER A 178 5.42 -26.98 4.34
C SER A 178 6.18 -28.26 4.58
N GLU A 179 7.02 -28.60 3.60
CA GLU A 179 7.95 -29.74 3.69
C GLU A 179 9.31 -29.34 3.11
N PRO A 180 10.41 -29.59 3.82
CA PRO A 180 11.75 -29.28 3.34
C PRO A 180 12.01 -29.83 1.93
N GLY A 181 12.45 -28.95 1.03
CA GLY A 181 12.74 -29.28 -0.38
C GLY A 181 11.54 -29.42 -1.29
N LYS A 182 10.29 -29.24 -0.80
CA LYS A 182 9.08 -29.27 -1.63
C LYS A 182 8.37 -27.91 -1.71
N GLY A 183 8.73 -26.98 -0.82
CA GLY A 183 8.13 -25.65 -0.77
C GLY A 183 7.17 -25.45 0.40
N SER A 184 6.45 -24.33 0.35
CA SER A 184 5.52 -23.93 1.41
C SER A 184 4.22 -23.42 0.83
N SER A 185 3.15 -23.56 1.60
CA SER A 185 1.85 -22.94 1.31
C SER A 185 1.35 -22.23 2.56
N PHE A 186 1.07 -20.94 2.42
CA PHE A 186 0.50 -20.09 3.44
C PHE A 186 -0.94 -19.80 3.07
N ILE A 187 -1.87 -20.15 3.95
CA ILE A 187 -3.31 -19.97 3.75
C ILE A 187 -3.80 -19.01 4.83
N VAL A 188 -4.32 -17.87 4.41
CA VAL A 188 -4.92 -16.85 5.26
C VAL A 188 -6.41 -16.77 4.98
N GLU A 189 -7.23 -16.74 6.02
CA GLU A 189 -8.67 -16.61 5.94
C GLU A 189 -9.11 -15.42 6.78
N ILE A 190 -9.82 -14.46 6.16
CA ILE A 190 -10.26 -13.22 6.79
C ILE A 190 -11.77 -13.07 6.58
N PRO A 191 -12.56 -12.93 7.64
CA PRO A 191 -13.98 -12.63 7.52
C PRO A 191 -14.15 -11.18 7.03
N CYS A 192 -14.97 -10.98 6.01
CA CYS A 192 -15.28 -9.66 5.46
C CYS A 192 -16.79 -9.50 5.35
N ARG A 193 -17.34 -8.34 5.73
CA ARG A 193 -18.75 -8.01 5.54
C ARG A 193 -18.98 -7.56 4.09
N ILE A 194 -20.01 -8.07 3.46
CA ILE A 194 -20.40 -7.66 2.10
C ILE A 194 -21.00 -6.24 2.16
N VAL A 195 -20.67 -5.41 1.19
CA VAL A 195 -21.32 -4.10 1.00
C VAL A 195 -22.71 -4.34 0.40
N SER A 196 -23.76 -3.93 1.10
CA SER A 196 -25.13 -4.08 0.61
C SER A 196 -25.40 -3.19 -0.62
N GLU A 197 -26.45 -3.54 -1.38
CA GLU A 197 -26.84 -2.76 -2.55
C GLU A 197 -27.24 -1.32 -2.18
N GLU A 198 -27.89 -1.14 -1.04
CA GLU A 198 -28.26 0.18 -0.50
C GLU A 198 -27.02 1.02 -0.18
N GLU A 199 -26.03 0.43 0.49
CA GLU A 199 -24.75 1.09 0.81
C GLU A 199 -23.93 1.43 -0.46
N ARG A 200 -24.03 0.62 -1.52
CA ARG A 200 -23.41 0.92 -2.82
C ARG A 200 -24.00 2.15 -3.49
N ILE A 201 -25.33 2.29 -3.43
CA ILE A 201 -26.05 3.42 -4.01
C ILE A 201 -25.65 4.70 -3.26
N ASP A 202 -25.68 4.68 -1.93
CA ASP A 202 -25.27 5.82 -1.10
C ASP A 202 -23.81 6.24 -1.35
N GLN A 203 -22.92 5.28 -1.57
CA GLN A 203 -21.53 5.55 -1.92
C GLN A 203 -21.35 6.09 -3.33
N ALA A 204 -22.12 5.58 -4.30
CA ALA A 204 -22.10 6.10 -5.67
C ALA A 204 -22.59 7.55 -5.73
N GLU A 205 -23.54 7.92 -4.89
CA GLU A 205 -23.99 9.31 -4.75
C GLU A 205 -22.96 10.20 -4.03
N GLN A 206 -22.15 9.63 -3.13
CA GLN A 206 -21.10 10.35 -2.39
C GLN A 206 -19.72 10.26 -3.05
N SER A 207 -19.50 9.28 -3.94
CA SER A 207 -18.24 9.16 -4.67
C SER A 207 -18.13 10.28 -5.70
N MET A 208 -17.04 11.05 -5.61
CA MET A 208 -16.71 11.98 -6.68
C MET A 208 -16.57 11.20 -8.00
N PRO A 209 -17.12 11.71 -9.11
CA PRO A 209 -16.97 11.07 -10.42
C PRO A 209 -15.48 10.80 -10.69
N GLU A 210 -15.13 9.65 -11.27
CA GLU A 210 -13.74 9.30 -11.64
C GLU A 210 -13.02 10.41 -12.42
N ASN A 211 -13.76 11.31 -13.05
CA ASN A 211 -13.27 12.44 -13.82
C ASN A 211 -13.39 13.80 -13.10
N PHE A 212 -13.56 13.84 -11.76
CA PHE A 212 -13.75 15.10 -11.02
C PHE A 212 -12.61 16.10 -11.23
N LEU A 213 -11.37 15.64 -11.35
CA LEU A 213 -10.20 16.48 -11.58
C LEU A 213 -9.91 16.75 -13.05
N LYS A 214 -10.66 16.15 -13.97
CA LYS A 214 -10.48 16.36 -15.40
C LYS A 214 -10.69 17.84 -15.77
N CYS A 215 -9.70 18.40 -16.47
CA CYS A 215 -9.68 19.81 -16.86
C CYS A 215 -9.70 20.80 -15.67
N LYS A 216 -9.49 20.33 -14.43
CA LYS A 216 -9.32 21.22 -13.28
C LYS A 216 -7.92 21.82 -13.29
N ARG A 217 -7.83 23.12 -13.01
CA ARG A 217 -6.55 23.83 -12.93
C ARG A 217 -6.04 23.83 -11.50
N ILE A 218 -4.94 23.17 -11.30
CA ILE A 218 -4.30 22.96 -9.99
C ILE A 218 -3.01 23.77 -9.94
N LEU A 219 -2.87 24.62 -8.92
CA LEU A 219 -1.59 25.24 -8.58
C LEU A 219 -0.87 24.37 -7.57
N LEU A 220 0.17 23.69 -8.00
CA LEU A 220 1.05 22.87 -7.15
C LEU A 220 2.20 23.76 -6.62
N VAL A 221 2.28 23.91 -5.30
CA VAL A 221 3.31 24.72 -4.64
C VAL A 221 4.24 23.80 -3.86
N GLU A 222 5.43 23.59 -4.40
CA GLU A 222 6.40 22.60 -3.90
C GLU A 222 7.81 23.04 -4.33
N ASP A 223 8.78 23.02 -3.43
CA ASP A 223 10.15 23.45 -3.70
C ASP A 223 11.10 22.30 -4.14
N ASN A 224 10.70 21.05 -3.91
CA ASN A 224 11.47 19.87 -4.28
C ASN A 224 11.09 19.38 -5.68
N GLU A 225 12.02 19.45 -6.63
CA GLU A 225 11.82 19.05 -8.02
C GLU A 225 11.32 17.60 -8.16
N LEU A 226 11.77 16.67 -7.31
CA LEU A 226 11.33 15.28 -7.35
C LEU A 226 9.87 15.13 -6.93
N ASN A 227 9.46 15.85 -5.87
CA ASN A 227 8.08 15.85 -5.41
C ASN A 227 7.15 16.47 -6.46
N VAL A 228 7.61 17.56 -7.11
CA VAL A 228 6.91 18.18 -8.24
C VAL A 228 6.70 17.19 -9.38
N GLU A 229 7.73 16.43 -9.77
CA GLU A 229 7.63 15.45 -10.84
C GLU A 229 6.62 14.34 -10.52
N ILE A 230 6.68 13.80 -9.30
CA ILE A 230 5.75 12.76 -8.82
C ILE A 230 4.31 13.29 -8.81
N ALA A 231 4.07 14.44 -8.15
CA ALA A 231 2.73 15.01 -8.03
C ALA A 231 2.15 15.39 -9.40
N ARG A 232 2.97 15.96 -10.29
CA ARG A 232 2.57 16.29 -11.65
C ARG A 232 2.15 15.05 -12.43
N THR A 233 2.90 13.95 -12.33
CA THR A 233 2.58 12.69 -13.02
C THR A 233 1.22 12.18 -12.57
N ILE A 234 0.99 12.08 -11.25
CA ILE A 234 -0.27 11.61 -10.68
C ILE A 234 -1.47 12.48 -11.13
N LEU A 235 -1.30 13.80 -11.11
CA LEU A 235 -2.36 14.74 -11.47
C LEU A 235 -2.63 14.76 -12.98
N GLN A 236 -1.63 14.52 -13.81
CA GLN A 236 -1.77 14.40 -15.26
C GLN A 236 -2.48 13.10 -15.66
N ASP A 237 -2.24 12.00 -14.94
CA ASP A 237 -2.94 10.73 -15.17
C ASP A 237 -4.46 10.87 -15.00
N VAL A 238 -4.90 11.75 -14.10
CA VAL A 238 -6.32 12.11 -13.93
C VAL A 238 -6.76 13.30 -14.79
N GLN A 239 -5.94 13.69 -15.78
CA GLN A 239 -6.23 14.75 -16.76
C GLN A 239 -6.45 16.14 -16.16
N ALA A 240 -5.81 16.45 -15.03
CA ALA A 240 -5.76 17.79 -14.47
C ALA A 240 -4.71 18.67 -15.18
N GLU A 241 -4.98 19.97 -15.25
CA GLU A 241 -4.01 20.97 -15.71
C GLU A 241 -3.20 21.48 -14.51
N VAL A 242 -1.87 21.27 -14.51
CA VAL A 242 -1.01 21.59 -13.36
C VAL A 242 -0.03 22.69 -13.69
N GLU A 243 -0.10 23.79 -12.94
CA GLU A 243 0.93 24.82 -12.89
C GLU A 243 1.72 24.72 -11.58
N VAL A 244 3.02 25.02 -11.62
CA VAL A 244 3.92 24.83 -10.48
C VAL A 244 4.49 26.15 -10.00
N ALA A 245 4.50 26.33 -8.67
CA ALA A 245 5.21 27.42 -7.99
C ALA A 245 6.25 26.80 -7.05
N ALA A 246 7.50 27.26 -7.13
CA ALA A 246 8.61 26.71 -6.37
C ALA A 246 8.72 27.27 -4.93
N ASP A 247 7.88 28.21 -4.54
CA ASP A 247 7.76 28.73 -3.17
C ASP A 247 6.42 29.47 -2.98
N GLY A 248 6.07 29.75 -1.73
CA GLY A 248 4.83 30.45 -1.39
C GLY A 248 4.73 31.87 -1.96
N ALA A 249 5.84 32.58 -2.11
CA ALA A 249 5.83 33.95 -2.67
C ALA A 249 5.50 33.92 -4.17
N ILE A 250 6.02 32.94 -4.90
CA ILE A 250 5.70 32.71 -6.31
C ILE A 250 4.23 32.35 -6.46
N ALA A 251 3.72 31.45 -5.59
CA ALA A 251 2.30 31.05 -5.61
C ALA A 251 1.36 32.25 -5.43
N VAL A 252 1.62 33.11 -4.45
CA VAL A 252 0.84 34.35 -4.23
C VAL A 252 0.90 35.24 -5.45
N ALA A 253 2.08 35.43 -6.05
CA ALA A 253 2.23 36.28 -7.24
C ALA A 253 1.53 35.71 -8.48
N MET A 254 1.54 34.38 -8.67
CA MET A 254 0.81 33.70 -9.74
C MET A 254 -0.70 33.88 -9.56
N LEU A 255 -1.20 33.66 -8.35
CA LEU A 255 -2.63 33.82 -8.05
C LEU A 255 -3.10 35.27 -8.24
N GLN A 256 -2.27 36.26 -7.86
CA GLN A 256 -2.59 37.68 -8.05
C GLN A 256 -2.70 38.10 -9.53
N LYS A 257 -1.88 37.48 -10.39
CA LYS A 257 -1.87 37.75 -11.85
C LYS A 257 -2.96 36.98 -12.61
N ALA A 258 -3.38 35.83 -12.07
CA ALA A 258 -4.40 35.01 -12.70
C ALA A 258 -5.78 35.67 -12.62
N PRO A 259 -6.67 35.44 -13.60
CA PRO A 259 -8.08 35.82 -13.48
C PRO A 259 -8.73 35.20 -12.25
N VAL A 260 -9.80 35.81 -11.74
CA VAL A 260 -10.61 35.22 -10.68
C VAL A 260 -11.21 33.90 -11.16
N GLY A 261 -11.13 32.85 -10.34
CA GLY A 261 -11.60 31.51 -10.69
C GLY A 261 -10.71 30.76 -11.68
N TYR A 262 -9.47 31.21 -11.91
CA TYR A 262 -8.53 30.52 -12.81
C TYR A 262 -8.05 29.20 -12.24
N TYR A 263 -7.70 29.15 -10.95
CA TYR A 263 -7.34 27.91 -10.25
C TYR A 263 -8.53 27.37 -9.49
N ASP A 264 -8.78 26.07 -9.64
CA ASP A 264 -9.82 25.33 -8.91
C ASP A 264 -9.36 24.95 -7.50
N VAL A 265 -8.07 24.64 -7.32
CA VAL A 265 -7.47 24.24 -6.05
C VAL A 265 -5.96 24.56 -6.03
N ILE A 266 -5.44 24.79 -4.84
CA ILE A 266 -4.02 24.96 -4.58
C ILE A 266 -3.57 23.79 -3.70
N LEU A 267 -2.57 23.02 -4.15
CA LEU A 267 -1.86 22.06 -3.33
C LEU A 267 -0.61 22.72 -2.79
N MET A 268 -0.51 22.88 -1.46
CA MET A 268 0.48 23.74 -0.82
C MET A 268 1.37 22.96 0.15
N ASP A 269 2.65 22.81 -0.17
CA ASP A 269 3.60 22.33 0.82
C ASP A 269 3.74 23.33 1.98
N ILE A 270 3.87 22.80 3.19
CA ILE A 270 4.03 23.58 4.42
C ILE A 270 5.45 24.09 4.56
N GLN A 271 6.46 23.28 4.22
CA GLN A 271 7.87 23.57 4.50
C GLN A 271 8.64 23.98 3.25
N MET A 272 8.55 25.25 2.90
CA MET A 272 9.26 25.81 1.75
C MET A 272 10.18 26.98 2.16
N PRO A 273 11.27 27.23 1.37
CA PRO A 273 12.14 28.40 1.57
C PRO A 273 11.40 29.71 1.25
N LYS A 274 11.91 30.83 1.78
CA LYS A 274 11.44 32.21 1.64
C LYS A 274 10.06 32.47 2.23
N MET A 275 9.01 31.80 1.78
CA MET A 275 7.65 31.88 2.29
C MET A 275 7.08 30.49 2.42
N ASN A 276 6.82 30.06 3.65
CA ASN A 276 6.21 28.76 3.93
C ASN A 276 4.72 28.72 3.60
N GLY A 277 4.13 27.53 3.56
CA GLY A 277 2.73 27.32 3.16
C GLY A 277 1.72 28.08 4.04
N TYR A 278 1.97 28.18 5.34
CA TYR A 278 1.09 28.95 6.24
C TYR A 278 1.10 30.43 5.93
N GLN A 279 2.30 31.02 5.68
CA GLN A 279 2.43 32.42 5.32
C GLN A 279 1.80 32.73 3.95
N ALA A 280 2.01 31.81 2.99
CA ALA A 280 1.39 31.92 1.66
C ALA A 280 -0.15 31.85 1.76
N THR A 281 -0.67 30.90 2.52
CA THR A 281 -2.12 30.78 2.76
C THR A 281 -2.69 32.05 3.41
N GLU A 282 -2.01 32.58 4.43
CA GLU A 282 -2.44 33.84 5.07
C GLU A 282 -2.45 35.02 4.09
N ALA A 283 -1.43 35.12 3.24
CA ALA A 283 -1.36 36.15 2.20
C ALA A 283 -2.47 36.00 1.16
N ILE A 284 -2.77 34.77 0.72
CA ILE A 284 -3.85 34.48 -0.22
C ILE A 284 -5.21 34.85 0.39
N ARG A 285 -5.45 34.47 1.65
CA ARG A 285 -6.74 34.77 2.35
C ARG A 285 -6.96 36.26 2.59
N LYS A 286 -5.94 37.12 2.44
CA LYS A 286 -6.03 38.61 2.49
C LYS A 286 -6.29 39.27 1.15
N LEU A 287 -6.39 38.52 0.05
CA LEU A 287 -6.73 39.09 -1.26
C LEU A 287 -8.13 39.70 -1.23
N PRO A 288 -8.37 40.79 -2.00
CA PRO A 288 -9.59 41.57 -1.90
C PRO A 288 -10.80 40.97 -2.65
N ASP A 289 -10.66 39.83 -3.28
CA ASP A 289 -11.65 39.23 -4.17
C ASP A 289 -11.79 37.69 -3.93
N GLU A 290 -12.58 37.01 -4.77
CA GLU A 290 -12.89 35.58 -4.65
C GLU A 290 -11.67 34.68 -4.73
N ARG A 291 -10.52 35.14 -5.21
CA ARG A 291 -9.25 34.38 -5.15
C ARG A 291 -8.86 34.04 -3.72
N ALA A 292 -9.27 34.82 -2.74
CA ALA A 292 -9.10 34.52 -1.34
C ALA A 292 -9.83 33.26 -0.86
N GLN A 293 -10.80 32.76 -1.63
CA GLN A 293 -11.65 31.63 -1.26
C GLN A 293 -11.23 30.34 -1.95
N VAL A 294 -10.22 30.37 -2.85
CA VAL A 294 -9.73 29.18 -3.54
C VAL A 294 -9.39 28.08 -2.50
N PRO A 295 -9.83 26.84 -2.70
CA PRO A 295 -9.47 25.72 -1.83
C PRO A 295 -7.95 25.56 -1.77
N ILE A 296 -7.39 25.42 -0.56
CA ILE A 296 -5.97 25.16 -0.31
C ILE A 296 -5.88 23.90 0.55
N ILE A 297 -5.11 22.93 0.10
CA ILE A 297 -4.89 21.63 0.72
C ILE A 297 -3.42 21.49 1.04
#